data_57d2136b3e0782d07fdec3ab1b918c6d
#
_entry.id   57d2136b3e0782d07fdec3ab1b918c6d
#
_cell.length_a   1.000
_cell.length_b   1.000
_cell.length_c   1.000
_cell.angle_alpha   90.00
_cell.angle_beta   90.00
_cell.angle_gamma   90.00
#
_symmetry.space_group_name_H-M   'P 1'
#
loop_
_entity.id
_entity.type
_entity.pdbx_description
1 polymer ?
#
loop_
_entity_poly.entity_id
_entity_poly.type
_entity_poly.pdbx_seq_one_letter_code
_entity_poly.pdbx_strand_id
1 'polypeptide(L)'
;MMPGNITVWWVPIEKASSPTEVLKAATLKDPAVINLSCAIVTGFTLNATDSETDSTASICDTAGVSTPTRDAYEANLTFFRQDLAAADAASSVFTKAYEAFKKGGAKANKRGWLVKRVGYPVDTEPAKDQEVSIFLVMPDNPQDVSSDATTPIQFTVPFLPQGTMILNEKLTE
;
A
#
# COMPACT_ATOMS: atom_id res chain seq x y z
N MET A 1 21.60 0.16 10.85
CA MET A 1 20.28 0.17 10.16
C MET A 1 20.57 0.35 8.68
N MET A 2 20.19 -0.56 7.82
CA MET A 2 20.39 -0.41 6.36
C MET A 2 19.17 0.32 5.79
N PRO A 3 19.36 1.47 5.11
CA PRO A 3 18.27 2.13 4.42
C PRO A 3 17.80 1.28 3.23
N GLY A 4 16.52 1.31 2.93
CA GLY A 4 15.96 0.68 1.73
C GLY A 4 15.34 -0.71 1.90
N ASN A 5 15.26 -1.25 3.11
CA ASN A 5 14.67 -2.57 3.37
C ASN A 5 13.14 -2.51 3.58
N ILE A 6 12.44 -1.82 2.68
CA ILE A 6 10.98 -1.77 2.67
C ILE A 6 10.51 -2.26 1.32
N THR A 7 9.63 -3.26 1.33
CA THR A 7 8.98 -3.76 0.12
C THR A 7 7.49 -3.51 0.21
N VAL A 8 6.89 -3.02 -0.87
CA VAL A 8 5.45 -2.77 -0.97
C VAL A 8 4.90 -3.49 -2.19
N TRP A 9 3.85 -4.29 -2.00
CA TRP A 9 3.12 -4.96 -3.07
C TRP A 9 1.69 -4.44 -3.16
N TRP A 10 1.18 -4.40 -4.39
CA TRP A 10 -0.24 -4.24 -4.66
C TRP A 10 -0.85 -5.58 -5.03
N VAL A 11 -1.81 -6.01 -4.23
CA VAL A 11 -2.57 -7.24 -4.46
C VAL A 11 -4.01 -6.87 -4.80
N PRO A 12 -4.46 -7.07 -6.06
CA PRO A 12 -5.85 -6.83 -6.43
C PRO A 12 -6.81 -7.70 -5.62
N ILE A 13 -7.97 -7.17 -5.24
CA ILE A 13 -8.98 -7.91 -4.45
C ILE A 13 -9.45 -9.20 -5.13
N GLU A 14 -9.35 -9.27 -6.46
CA GLU A 14 -9.70 -10.45 -7.27
C GLU A 14 -8.76 -11.63 -7.03
N LYS A 15 -7.54 -11.35 -6.55
CA LYS A 15 -6.52 -12.36 -6.27
C LYS A 15 -6.52 -12.82 -4.82
N ALA A 16 -6.94 -11.96 -3.92
CA ALA A 16 -7.08 -12.27 -2.51
C ALA A 16 -8.26 -11.48 -1.93
N SER A 17 -9.36 -12.17 -1.71
CA SER A 17 -10.60 -11.58 -1.22
C SER A 17 -10.62 -11.42 0.31
N SER A 18 -9.73 -12.13 1.00
CA SER A 18 -9.63 -12.14 2.47
C SER A 18 -8.19 -11.85 2.94
N PRO A 19 -8.03 -11.35 4.18
CA PRO A 19 -6.72 -11.16 4.78
C PRO A 19 -5.87 -12.45 4.80
N THR A 20 -6.50 -13.59 5.07
CA THR A 20 -5.82 -14.89 5.14
C THR A 20 -5.22 -15.30 3.80
N GLU A 21 -5.86 -14.95 2.69
CA GLU A 21 -5.33 -15.21 1.35
C GLU A 21 -4.14 -14.31 1.02
N VAL A 22 -4.20 -13.03 1.43
CA VAL A 22 -3.10 -12.08 1.24
C VAL A 22 -1.85 -12.50 2.01
N LEU A 23 -2.04 -13.09 3.20
CA LEU A 23 -0.94 -13.54 4.06
C LEU A 23 -0.26 -14.84 3.56
N LYS A 24 -0.67 -15.40 2.45
CA LYS A 24 0.07 -16.52 1.83
C LYS A 24 1.24 -16.00 1.00
N ALA A 25 2.43 -16.56 1.25
CA ALA A 25 3.61 -16.23 0.46
C ALA A 25 3.40 -16.54 -1.04
N ALA A 26 2.65 -17.59 -1.36
CA ALA A 26 2.28 -17.94 -2.72
C ALA A 26 1.46 -16.85 -3.42
N THR A 27 0.56 -16.15 -2.71
CA THR A 27 -0.23 -15.05 -3.27
C THR A 27 0.66 -13.88 -3.68
N LEU A 28 1.67 -13.53 -2.89
CA LEU A 28 2.59 -12.43 -3.20
C LEU A 28 3.54 -12.76 -4.38
N LYS A 29 3.65 -14.03 -4.76
CA LYS A 29 4.41 -14.49 -5.94
C LYS A 29 3.57 -14.56 -7.21
N ASP A 30 2.25 -14.35 -7.12
CA ASP A 30 1.35 -14.39 -8.30
C ASP A 30 1.76 -13.28 -9.29
N PRO A 31 1.85 -13.57 -10.60
CA PRO A 31 2.22 -12.59 -11.63
C PRO A 31 1.30 -11.36 -11.73
N ALA A 32 0.08 -11.45 -11.21
CA ALA A 32 -0.86 -10.32 -11.16
C ALA A 32 -0.62 -9.37 -9.98
N VAL A 33 0.19 -9.79 -9.01
CA VAL A 33 0.64 -8.93 -7.90
C VAL A 33 1.80 -8.07 -8.37
N ILE A 34 1.72 -6.78 -8.09
CA ILE A 34 2.73 -5.82 -8.53
C ILE A 34 3.63 -5.48 -7.36
N ASN A 35 4.94 -5.75 -7.48
CA ASN A 35 5.93 -5.22 -6.56
C ASN A 35 6.17 -3.75 -6.91
N LEU A 36 5.69 -2.85 -6.06
CA LEU A 36 5.73 -1.40 -6.26
C LEU A 36 7.02 -0.75 -5.76
N SER A 37 7.87 -1.48 -5.05
CA SER A 37 8.97 -0.92 -4.26
C SER A 37 9.93 -0.03 -5.07
N CYS A 38 10.27 -0.46 -6.29
CA CYS A 38 11.15 0.32 -7.16
C CYS A 38 10.46 1.49 -7.86
N ALA A 39 9.12 1.53 -7.85
CA ALA A 39 8.35 2.62 -8.45
C ALA A 39 8.01 3.73 -7.45
N ILE A 40 8.06 3.45 -6.15
CA ILE A 40 7.66 4.39 -5.10
C ILE A 40 8.79 5.38 -4.83
N VAL A 41 8.42 6.66 -4.76
CA VAL A 41 9.30 7.74 -4.30
C VAL A 41 9.46 7.66 -2.78
N THR A 42 10.64 7.93 -2.27
CA THR A 42 10.90 7.98 -0.82
C THR A 42 10.03 9.02 -0.12
N GLY A 43 9.68 8.76 1.14
CA GLY A 43 8.84 9.68 1.92
C GLY A 43 7.34 9.41 1.81
N PHE A 44 6.94 8.23 1.30
CA PHE A 44 5.55 7.80 1.25
C PHE A 44 4.97 7.53 2.64
N THR A 45 3.65 7.64 2.78
CA THR A 45 2.91 7.26 3.97
C THR A 45 2.14 5.96 3.73
N LEU A 46 2.39 4.95 4.56
CA LEU A 46 1.64 3.70 4.62
C LEU A 46 1.78 3.14 6.03
N ASN A 47 0.95 3.63 6.94
CA ASN A 47 1.06 3.33 8.37
C ASN A 47 -0.31 3.38 9.05
N ALA A 48 -0.41 2.70 10.20
CA ALA A 48 -1.47 2.96 11.16
C ALA A 48 -1.36 4.41 11.66
N THR A 49 -2.49 5.02 11.90
CA THR A 49 -2.64 6.32 12.55
C THR A 49 -3.35 6.15 13.89
N ASP A 50 -3.49 7.24 14.64
CA ASP A 50 -4.23 7.20 15.90
C ASP A 50 -5.67 6.73 15.66
N SER A 51 -6.13 5.82 16.51
CA SER A 51 -7.49 5.30 16.47
C SER A 51 -8.51 6.39 16.82
N GLU A 52 -9.70 6.33 16.23
CA GLU A 52 -10.82 7.11 16.72
C GLU A 52 -11.16 6.66 18.14
N THR A 53 -11.39 7.62 19.03
CA THR A 53 -11.69 7.34 20.44
C THR A 53 -13.05 7.87 20.83
N ASP A 54 -13.76 7.14 21.70
CA ASP A 54 -14.90 7.63 22.45
C ASP A 54 -14.47 7.96 23.88
N SER A 55 -14.77 9.19 24.31
CA SER A 55 -14.47 9.69 25.65
C SER A 55 -15.74 10.05 26.43
N THR A 56 -16.86 9.38 26.13
CA THR A 56 -18.12 9.59 26.85
C THR A 56 -17.94 9.21 28.31
N ALA A 57 -18.02 10.21 29.19
CA ALA A 57 -17.88 10.01 30.63
C ALA A 57 -19.23 10.16 31.32
N SER A 58 -19.46 9.39 32.37
CA SER A 58 -20.57 9.58 33.29
C SER A 58 -20.28 10.76 34.23
N ILE A 59 -21.30 11.47 34.72
CA ILE A 59 -21.15 12.52 35.73
C ILE A 59 -20.58 11.99 37.05
N CYS A 60 -20.54 10.68 37.24
CA CYS A 60 -19.96 10.01 38.41
C CYS A 60 -18.47 9.63 38.19
N ASP A 61 -17.95 9.79 36.99
CA ASP A 61 -16.57 9.44 36.68
C ASP A 61 -15.63 10.52 37.23
N THR A 62 -14.64 10.09 37.98
CA THR A 62 -13.59 10.97 38.57
C THR A 62 -12.37 11.13 37.67
N ALA A 63 -12.28 10.34 36.59
CA ALA A 63 -11.22 10.40 35.60
C ALA A 63 -11.78 10.13 34.20
N GLY A 64 -11.26 10.83 33.21
CA GLY A 64 -11.61 10.60 31.81
C GLY A 64 -11.03 9.26 31.31
N VAL A 65 -11.89 8.45 30.71
CA VAL A 65 -11.48 7.20 30.03
C VAL A 65 -11.73 7.38 28.53
N SER A 66 -10.70 7.16 27.72
CA SER A 66 -10.82 7.14 26.26
C SER A 66 -10.71 5.69 25.77
N THR A 67 -11.73 5.24 25.05
CA THR A 67 -11.76 3.89 24.49
C THR A 67 -11.60 3.98 22.96
N PRO A 68 -10.64 3.27 22.36
CA PRO A 68 -10.53 3.25 20.91
C PRO A 68 -11.74 2.54 20.31
N THR A 69 -12.35 3.18 19.30
CA THR A 69 -13.57 2.70 18.63
C THR A 69 -13.30 2.14 17.24
N ARG A 70 -12.32 2.72 16.54
CA ARG A 70 -11.92 2.28 15.20
C ARG A 70 -10.43 2.41 15.01
N ASP A 71 -9.84 1.40 14.40
CA ASP A 71 -8.47 1.51 13.89
C ASP A 71 -8.45 2.40 12.64
N ALA A 72 -7.46 3.28 12.57
CA ALA A 72 -7.27 4.17 11.45
C ALA A 72 -5.89 3.96 10.82
N TYR A 73 -5.80 4.18 9.53
CA TYR A 73 -4.54 4.11 8.77
C TYR A 73 -4.56 5.08 7.61
N GLU A 74 -3.40 5.47 7.18
CA GLU A 74 -3.20 6.38 6.06
C GLU A 74 -2.30 5.72 5.01
N ALA A 75 -2.68 5.86 3.75
CA ALA A 75 -1.90 5.39 2.61
C ALA A 75 -1.87 6.48 1.53
N ASN A 76 -0.67 7.03 1.31
CA ASN A 76 -0.42 8.01 0.26
C ASN A 76 0.93 7.70 -0.38
N LEU A 77 0.90 7.32 -1.65
CA LEU A 77 2.08 6.85 -2.36
C LEU A 77 2.32 7.72 -3.59
N THR A 78 3.55 8.19 -3.73
CA THR A 78 4.03 8.88 -4.93
C THR A 78 4.90 7.92 -5.72
N PHE A 79 4.70 7.88 -7.03
CA PHE A 79 5.37 6.97 -7.95
C PHE A 79 6.12 7.74 -9.02
N PHE A 80 7.24 7.17 -9.46
CA PHE A 80 7.87 7.61 -10.71
C PHE A 80 7.01 7.18 -11.90
N ARG A 81 7.00 8.02 -12.94
CA ARG A 81 6.35 7.72 -14.21
C ARG A 81 7.39 7.45 -15.28
N GLN A 82 7.19 6.37 -16.03
CA GLN A 82 8.07 6.02 -17.15
C GLN A 82 7.86 6.99 -18.33
N ASP A 83 8.95 7.31 -19.04
CA ASP A 83 8.87 7.92 -20.35
C ASP A 83 8.20 6.93 -21.31
N LEU A 84 7.07 7.34 -21.89
CA LEU A 84 6.25 6.51 -22.78
C LEU A 84 6.94 6.27 -24.14
N ALA A 85 7.95 7.06 -24.48
CA ALA A 85 8.75 6.87 -25.68
C ALA A 85 9.86 5.80 -25.53
N ALA A 86 10.14 5.36 -24.30
CA ALA A 86 11.12 4.31 -24.05
C ALA A 86 10.66 2.96 -24.62
N ALA A 87 11.57 2.20 -25.21
CA ALA A 87 11.29 0.93 -25.89
C ALA A 87 10.70 -0.15 -24.95
N ASP A 88 11.01 -0.08 -23.65
CA ASP A 88 10.58 -0.99 -22.61
C ASP A 88 9.41 -0.45 -21.76
N ALA A 89 8.84 0.70 -22.15
CA ALA A 89 7.81 1.38 -21.36
C ALA A 89 6.64 0.47 -20.95
N ALA A 90 6.16 -0.40 -21.84
CA ALA A 90 5.01 -1.26 -21.59
C ALA A 90 5.27 -2.35 -20.52
N SER A 91 6.51 -2.82 -20.36
CA SER A 91 6.88 -3.86 -19.41
C SER A 91 7.36 -3.31 -18.06
N SER A 92 7.64 -2.02 -17.99
CA SER A 92 8.17 -1.33 -16.83
C SER A 92 7.22 -1.40 -15.62
N VAL A 93 7.78 -1.54 -14.43
CA VAL A 93 7.01 -1.48 -13.17
C VAL A 93 6.32 -0.11 -12.99
N PHE A 94 6.92 0.96 -13.49
CA PHE A 94 6.34 2.31 -13.44
C PHE A 94 5.05 2.40 -14.25
N THR A 95 5.06 1.85 -15.47
CA THR A 95 3.84 1.79 -16.31
C THR A 95 2.80 0.86 -15.71
N LYS A 96 3.20 -0.31 -15.20
CA LYS A 96 2.27 -1.24 -14.53
C LYS A 96 1.60 -0.60 -13.32
N ALA A 97 2.33 0.16 -12.50
CA ALA A 97 1.78 0.89 -11.37
C ALA A 97 0.76 1.96 -11.84
N TYR A 98 1.11 2.75 -12.84
CA TYR A 98 0.20 3.76 -13.39
C TYR A 98 -1.08 3.13 -13.96
N GLU A 99 -0.94 2.08 -14.79
CA GLU A 99 -2.09 1.36 -15.37
C GLU A 99 -2.98 0.68 -14.33
N ALA A 100 -2.41 0.24 -13.20
CA ALA A 100 -3.18 -0.34 -12.11
C ALA A 100 -4.08 0.69 -11.41
N PHE A 101 -3.65 1.94 -11.34
CA PHE A 101 -4.33 2.99 -10.57
C PHE A 101 -5.02 4.05 -11.42
N LYS A 102 -4.76 4.13 -12.73
CA LYS A 102 -5.44 5.13 -13.58
C LYS A 102 -6.95 4.92 -13.62
N LYS A 103 -7.70 6.01 -13.55
CA LYS A 103 -9.16 6.00 -13.65
C LYS A 103 -9.59 5.71 -15.08
N GLY A 104 -10.58 4.84 -15.28
CA GLY A 104 -11.14 4.52 -16.58
C GLY A 104 -10.72 3.17 -17.17
N GLY A 105 -9.75 2.48 -16.60
CA GLY A 105 -9.49 1.07 -16.91
C GLY A 105 -10.49 0.14 -16.20
N ALA A 106 -10.60 -1.11 -16.66
CA ALA A 106 -11.45 -2.13 -16.01
C ALA A 106 -11.11 -2.37 -14.52
N LYS A 107 -9.97 -1.87 -14.07
CA LYS A 107 -9.45 -1.99 -12.70
C LYS A 107 -9.56 -0.70 -11.88
N ALA A 108 -9.97 0.42 -12.49
CA ALA A 108 -10.16 1.67 -11.77
C ALA A 108 -11.32 1.53 -10.77
N ASN A 109 -11.12 2.05 -9.57
CA ASN A 109 -12.02 1.96 -8.42
C ASN A 109 -12.16 0.56 -7.79
N LYS A 110 -11.29 -0.39 -8.11
CA LYS A 110 -11.28 -1.68 -7.43
C LYS A 110 -10.46 -1.62 -6.15
N ARG A 111 -11.02 -2.21 -5.09
CA ARG A 111 -10.31 -2.41 -3.83
C ARG A 111 -9.13 -3.37 -4.04
N GLY A 112 -8.13 -3.23 -3.21
CA GLY A 112 -7.00 -4.13 -3.17
C GLY A 112 -6.24 -3.97 -1.87
N TRP A 113 -5.19 -4.74 -1.73
CA TRP A 113 -4.36 -4.73 -0.55
C TRP A 113 -3.01 -4.10 -0.86
N LEU A 114 -2.60 -3.18 -0.01
CA LEU A 114 -1.20 -2.76 0.09
C LEU A 114 -0.54 -3.62 1.16
N VAL A 115 0.48 -4.35 0.77
CA VAL A 115 1.25 -5.22 1.66
C VAL A 115 2.62 -4.58 1.85
N LYS A 116 2.96 -4.25 3.09
CA LYS A 116 4.25 -3.66 3.45
C LYS A 116 5.08 -4.66 4.26
N ARG A 117 6.29 -4.94 3.80
CA ARG A 117 7.30 -5.71 4.53
C ARG A 117 8.47 -4.81 4.85
N VAL A 118 8.97 -4.91 6.07
CA VAL A 118 10.13 -4.15 6.57
C VAL A 118 11.22 -5.09 7.02
N GLY A 119 12.49 -4.72 6.80
CA GLY A 119 13.64 -5.44 7.33
C GLY A 119 14.30 -6.44 6.37
N TYR A 120 13.73 -6.63 5.17
CA TYR A 120 14.31 -7.52 4.15
C TYR A 120 14.70 -6.73 2.89
N PRO A 121 15.79 -7.09 2.21
CA PRO A 121 16.11 -6.54 0.89
C PRO A 121 14.93 -6.66 -0.08
N VAL A 122 14.81 -5.69 -0.99
CA VAL A 122 13.67 -5.61 -1.94
C VAL A 122 13.60 -6.83 -2.88
N ASP A 123 14.75 -7.38 -3.22
CA ASP A 123 14.92 -8.57 -4.09
C ASP A 123 14.67 -9.90 -3.36
N THR A 124 14.53 -9.89 -2.02
CA THR A 124 14.21 -11.09 -1.26
C THR A 124 12.78 -11.54 -1.55
N GLU A 125 12.61 -12.77 -2.03
CA GLU A 125 11.29 -13.33 -2.28
C GLU A 125 10.45 -13.46 -1.01
N PRO A 126 9.10 -13.30 -1.12
CA PRO A 126 8.19 -13.59 -0.03
C PRO A 126 8.32 -15.07 0.40
N ALA A 127 8.45 -15.28 1.71
CA ALA A 127 8.57 -16.60 2.30
C ALA A 127 7.81 -16.68 3.62
N LYS A 128 7.48 -17.90 4.03
CA LYS A 128 6.87 -18.20 5.31
C LYS A 128 7.65 -17.54 6.46
N ASP A 129 6.94 -17.14 7.50
CA ASP A 129 7.43 -16.51 8.73
C ASP A 129 8.02 -15.10 8.56
N GLN A 130 8.02 -14.52 7.36
CA GLN A 130 8.32 -13.10 7.18
C GLN A 130 7.16 -12.25 7.66
N GLU A 131 7.46 -11.18 8.41
CA GLU A 131 6.43 -10.27 8.91
C GLU A 131 6.03 -9.23 7.87
N VAL A 132 4.72 -9.06 7.71
CA VAL A 132 4.11 -8.07 6.82
C VAL A 132 2.97 -7.34 7.50
N SER A 133 2.73 -6.11 7.07
CA SER A 133 1.52 -5.36 7.42
C SER A 133 0.65 -5.22 6.17
N ILE A 134 -0.64 -5.48 6.30
CA ILE A 134 -1.60 -5.42 5.19
C ILE A 134 -2.65 -4.36 5.44
N PHE A 135 -3.03 -3.64 4.39
CA PHE A 135 -3.97 -2.54 4.43
C PHE A 135 -4.96 -2.68 3.28
N LEU A 136 -6.24 -2.82 3.59
CA LEU A 136 -7.28 -2.85 2.57
C LEU A 136 -7.58 -1.42 2.14
N VAL A 137 -7.39 -1.12 0.86
CA VAL A 137 -7.52 0.23 0.33
C VAL A 137 -8.24 0.25 -1.01
N MET A 138 -8.75 1.42 -1.36
CA MET A 138 -9.24 1.73 -2.68
C MET A 138 -8.43 2.91 -3.24
N PRO A 139 -7.74 2.75 -4.38
CA PRO A 139 -7.01 3.84 -5.00
C PRO A 139 -7.98 4.93 -5.48
N ASP A 140 -7.64 6.18 -5.21
CA ASP A 140 -8.31 7.35 -5.77
C ASP A 140 -7.61 7.78 -7.07
N ASN A 141 -7.99 8.91 -7.60
CA ASN A 141 -7.43 9.42 -8.86
C ASN A 141 -5.94 9.71 -8.73
N PRO A 142 -5.12 9.20 -9.64
CA PRO A 142 -3.74 9.63 -9.75
C PRO A 142 -3.67 11.14 -10.02
N GLN A 143 -2.82 11.81 -9.28
CA GLN A 143 -2.57 13.24 -9.39
C GLN A 143 -1.16 13.44 -9.93
N ASP A 144 -1.02 14.08 -11.09
CA ASP A 144 0.30 14.39 -11.64
C ASP A 144 0.99 15.41 -10.74
N VAL A 145 2.22 15.11 -10.36
CA VAL A 145 3.09 16.03 -9.62
C VAL A 145 3.77 16.91 -10.64
N SER A 146 3.65 18.22 -10.45
CA SER A 146 4.34 19.20 -11.30
C SER A 146 5.85 18.99 -11.22
N SER A 147 6.49 18.74 -12.36
CA SER A 147 7.94 18.58 -12.48
C SER A 147 8.54 19.73 -13.27
N ASP A 148 9.74 20.15 -12.90
CA ASP A 148 10.59 20.97 -13.74
C ASP A 148 11.39 20.08 -14.73
N ALA A 149 12.15 20.69 -15.62
CA ALA A 149 12.92 19.97 -16.64
C ALA A 149 14.01 19.04 -16.07
N THR A 150 14.28 19.09 -14.78
CA THR A 150 15.35 18.35 -14.08
C THR A 150 14.84 17.26 -13.17
N THR A 151 13.54 17.27 -12.85
CA THR A 151 12.92 16.32 -11.92
C THR A 151 12.20 15.20 -12.69
N PRO A 152 12.39 13.92 -12.34
CA PRO A 152 11.63 12.84 -12.96
C PRO A 152 10.13 13.06 -12.83
N ILE A 153 9.38 12.73 -13.88
CA ILE A 153 7.91 12.83 -13.85
C ILE A 153 7.37 11.87 -12.78
N GLN A 154 6.44 12.36 -11.97
CA GLN A 154 5.86 11.64 -10.85
C GLN A 154 4.34 11.78 -10.85
N PHE A 155 3.67 10.84 -10.20
CA PHE A 155 2.24 10.94 -9.88
C PHE A 155 2.00 10.43 -8.46
N THR A 156 1.05 11.03 -7.78
CA THR A 156 0.64 10.64 -6.44
C THR A 156 -0.73 9.97 -6.50
N VAL A 157 -0.88 8.89 -5.77
CA VAL A 157 -2.16 8.19 -5.60
C VAL A 157 -2.52 8.21 -4.12
N PRO A 158 -3.57 8.93 -3.73
CA PRO A 158 -4.19 8.76 -2.42
C PRO A 158 -4.94 7.43 -2.39
N PHE A 159 -4.81 6.68 -1.32
CA PHE A 159 -5.53 5.44 -1.12
C PHE A 159 -6.53 5.60 0.02
N LEU A 160 -7.79 5.35 -0.27
CA LEU A 160 -8.89 5.46 0.69
C LEU A 160 -8.96 4.20 1.55
N PRO A 161 -8.83 4.29 2.88
CA PRO A 161 -8.98 3.15 3.78
C PRO A 161 -10.33 2.44 3.63
N GLN A 162 -10.31 1.12 3.66
CA GLN A 162 -11.51 0.27 3.52
C GLN A 162 -11.78 -0.58 4.77
N GLY A 163 -11.31 -0.12 5.92
CA GLY A 163 -11.69 -0.65 7.24
C GLY A 163 -10.96 -1.90 7.70
N THR A 164 -10.02 -2.45 6.93
CA THR A 164 -9.24 -3.61 7.37
C THR A 164 -7.76 -3.31 7.33
N MET A 165 -7.11 -3.48 8.47
CA MET A 165 -5.66 -3.37 8.65
C MET A 165 -5.19 -4.51 9.55
N ILE A 166 -4.10 -5.15 9.21
CA ILE A 166 -3.40 -6.12 10.07
C ILE A 166 -1.92 -5.76 10.06
N LEU A 167 -1.35 -5.62 11.24
CA LEU A 167 0.03 -5.18 11.40
C LEU A 167 0.92 -6.34 11.86
N ASN A 168 2.11 -6.43 11.25
CA ASN A 168 3.20 -7.32 11.67
C ASN A 168 2.76 -8.79 11.82
N GLU A 169 1.93 -9.27 10.89
CA GLU A 169 1.50 -10.65 10.84
C GLU A 169 2.48 -11.48 9.98
N LYS A 170 2.63 -12.76 10.31
CA LYS A 170 3.53 -13.66 9.60
C LYS A 170 2.91 -14.23 8.35
N LEU A 171 3.69 -14.26 7.27
CA LEU A 171 3.30 -14.97 6.06
C LEU A 171 3.19 -16.47 6.34
N THR A 172 2.17 -17.08 5.73
CA THR A 172 1.95 -18.53 5.71
C THR A 172 2.48 -19.15 4.41
N GLU A 173 2.36 -20.44 4.25
CA GLU A 173 2.74 -21.14 3.00
C GLU A 173 1.87 -20.76 1.82
#